data_5096f87f8217d048deb4b3e0881eac50
#
_entry.id   5096f87f8217d048deb4b3e0881eac50
#
_cell.length_a   1.000
_cell.length_b   1.000
_cell.length_c   1.000
_cell.angle_alpha   90.00
_cell.angle_beta   90.00
_cell.angle_gamma   90.00
#
_symmetry.space_group_name_H-M   'P 1'
#
loop_
_entity.id
_entity.type
_entity.pdbx_description
1 polymer ?
#
loop_
_entity_poly.entity_id
_entity_poly.type
_entity_poly.pdbx_seq_one_letter_code
_entity_poly.pdbx_strand_id
1 'polypeptide(L)'
;MKWIPLFVLTALCIGFAGGRAVTKAGTAEDHKIADGVYIGNVYVGGMTEEEAGDAISAYAQSVDDAVLTLNANGKSVEVSAQELGITFQNTNAVQEALAVGRNGNLIKRYKDKKDLEHGSKVFELPLGLNETAAREVLTAKAEKLNNEAVDNGLIRENGQFQFIEGSSGVEVNVEKSLMTIEDYLKNNWDGTDASIDLVAEVVEPEGTKEELAKVKDLLGSYTTNYSTSSAGRCANISVAAGKINGTVLYPGEEFSVGQTIGPLTAAGGYELAGAYENGQTVQSYGGGVCQVSTTLYNAVLKAELEVTQRSNHSMIVTYVKPSMDAAIAGDYKDLKFVNNLDAPIYIEGYTVGK
;
A
#
# COMPACT_ATOMS: atom_id res chain seq x y z
N MET A 1 22.15 0.57 -2.73
CA MET A 1 22.34 -0.35 -1.59
C MET A 1 20.99 -0.56 -0.97
N LYS A 2 20.31 -1.66 -1.32
CA LYS A 2 18.93 -1.97 -0.84
C LYS A 2 19.01 -2.40 0.61
N TRP A 3 18.37 -1.67 1.49
CA TRP A 3 18.13 -2.07 2.85
C TRP A 3 16.95 -3.06 2.84
N ILE A 4 17.23 -4.30 3.18
CA ILE A 4 16.23 -5.31 3.47
C ILE A 4 15.92 -5.12 4.96
N PRO A 5 14.67 -4.83 5.35
CA PRO A 5 14.32 -4.87 6.77
C PRO A 5 14.39 -6.32 7.23
N LEU A 6 15.27 -6.57 8.18
CA LEU A 6 15.40 -7.82 8.91
C LEU A 6 14.15 -7.95 9.80
N PHE A 7 13.16 -8.72 9.33
CA PHE A 7 12.06 -9.14 10.19
C PHE A 7 12.66 -10.06 11.26
N VAL A 8 12.72 -9.54 12.47
CA VAL A 8 13.02 -10.34 13.66
C VAL A 8 11.80 -11.20 13.91
N LEU A 9 11.91 -12.46 13.53
CA LEU A 9 10.97 -13.51 13.92
C LEU A 9 11.10 -13.66 15.45
N THR A 10 10.27 -12.97 16.21
CA THR A 10 10.06 -13.31 17.63
C THR A 10 9.13 -14.51 17.66
N ALA A 11 9.74 -15.69 17.50
CA ALA A 11 9.09 -16.90 17.96
C ALA A 11 8.81 -16.71 19.46
N LEU A 12 7.54 -16.51 19.82
CA LEU A 12 7.09 -16.50 21.20
C LEU A 12 7.20 -17.94 21.71
N CYS A 13 8.41 -18.37 22.10
CA CYS A 13 8.58 -19.57 22.90
C CYS A 13 7.85 -19.33 24.22
N ILE A 14 6.67 -19.91 24.35
CA ILE A 14 5.98 -20.03 25.63
C ILE A 14 6.84 -20.90 26.49
N GLY A 15 7.78 -20.31 27.21
CA GLY A 15 8.60 -20.97 28.23
C GLY A 15 7.73 -21.33 29.42
N PHE A 16 7.32 -22.57 29.52
CA PHE A 16 6.78 -23.12 30.75
C PHE A 16 7.89 -23.12 31.83
N ALA A 17 7.90 -22.13 32.71
CA ALA A 17 8.69 -22.18 33.91
C ALA A 17 8.06 -23.20 34.89
N GLY A 18 8.50 -24.45 34.80
CA GLY A 18 8.12 -25.51 35.73
C GLY A 18 8.66 -25.26 37.13
N GLY A 19 7.83 -24.65 37.98
CA GLY A 19 8.04 -24.70 39.43
C GLY A 19 7.73 -26.11 39.96
N ARG A 20 8.78 -26.89 40.29
CA ARG A 20 8.62 -28.18 41.00
C ARG A 20 8.04 -27.92 42.41
N ALA A 21 6.72 -28.01 42.53
CA ALA A 21 6.09 -28.28 43.81
C ALA A 21 5.97 -29.81 43.96
N VAL A 22 6.65 -30.38 44.94
CA VAL A 22 6.52 -31.79 45.33
C VAL A 22 5.14 -31.99 45.92
N THR A 23 4.21 -32.52 45.14
CA THR A 23 2.91 -32.98 45.62
C THR A 23 2.79 -34.49 45.44
N LYS A 24 2.18 -35.15 46.44
CA LYS A 24 1.87 -36.57 46.55
C LYS A 24 1.57 -37.24 45.20
N ALA A 25 2.19 -38.37 44.94
CA ALA A 25 1.90 -39.21 43.77
C ALA A 25 0.38 -39.54 43.70
N GLY A 26 -0.33 -38.83 42.85
CA GLY A 26 -1.66 -39.24 42.39
C GLY A 26 -1.52 -40.45 41.43
N THR A 27 -2.55 -41.24 41.32
CA THR A 27 -2.59 -42.35 40.36
C THR A 27 -2.49 -41.76 38.93
N ALA A 28 -1.99 -42.49 37.95
CA ALA A 28 -1.81 -42.05 36.57
C ALA A 28 -3.09 -41.49 35.93
N GLU A 29 -4.27 -41.81 36.44
CA GLU A 29 -5.58 -41.28 36.04
C GLU A 29 -5.83 -39.84 36.53
N ASP A 30 -5.18 -39.39 37.63
CA ASP A 30 -5.35 -38.04 38.19
C ASP A 30 -4.67 -36.94 37.32
N HIS A 31 -3.94 -37.29 36.29
CA HIS A 31 -3.24 -36.35 35.43
C HIS A 31 -3.85 -36.24 34.01
N LYS A 32 -4.99 -36.92 33.72
CA LYS A 32 -5.62 -36.94 32.40
C LYS A 32 -6.93 -36.12 32.38
N ILE A 33 -7.19 -35.44 31.28
CA ILE A 33 -8.45 -34.74 31.05
C ILE A 33 -9.60 -35.77 31.04
N ALA A 34 -10.75 -35.43 31.59
CA ALA A 34 -11.90 -36.33 31.62
C ALA A 34 -12.42 -36.63 30.18
N ASP A 35 -12.91 -37.83 29.97
CA ASP A 35 -13.50 -38.20 28.68
C ASP A 35 -14.71 -37.32 28.36
N GLY A 36 -14.97 -37.08 27.07
CA GLY A 36 -16.05 -36.22 26.59
C GLY A 36 -15.71 -34.70 26.59
N VAL A 37 -14.44 -34.33 26.86
CA VAL A 37 -14.02 -32.90 26.83
C VAL A 37 -13.39 -32.57 25.48
N TYR A 38 -13.78 -31.40 24.94
CA TYR A 38 -13.25 -30.81 23.71
C TYR A 38 -12.72 -29.40 24.00
N ILE A 39 -11.72 -28.98 23.21
CA ILE A 39 -11.28 -27.59 23.12
C ILE A 39 -11.44 -27.16 21.64
N GLY A 40 -12.37 -26.23 21.38
CA GLY A 40 -12.83 -26.00 20.01
C GLY A 40 -13.35 -27.31 19.39
N ASN A 41 -12.79 -27.67 18.24
CA ASN A 41 -13.11 -28.91 17.53
C ASN A 41 -12.17 -30.09 17.91
N VAL A 42 -11.19 -29.86 18.80
CA VAL A 42 -10.20 -30.88 19.16
C VAL A 42 -10.70 -31.69 20.37
N TYR A 43 -10.83 -33.02 20.21
CA TYR A 43 -11.11 -33.91 21.32
C TYR A 43 -9.85 -34.09 22.18
N VAL A 44 -9.94 -33.73 23.46
CA VAL A 44 -8.81 -33.82 24.42
C VAL A 44 -9.07 -34.78 25.57
N GLY A 45 -10.22 -35.48 25.58
CA GLY A 45 -10.56 -36.48 26.61
C GLY A 45 -9.55 -37.60 26.66
N GLY A 46 -9.15 -38.03 27.88
CA GLY A 46 -8.11 -39.04 28.12
C GLY A 46 -6.67 -38.60 27.90
N MET A 47 -6.43 -37.35 27.43
CA MET A 47 -5.09 -36.79 27.23
C MET A 47 -4.51 -36.24 28.53
N THR A 48 -3.19 -36.28 28.67
CA THR A 48 -2.45 -35.48 29.66
C THR A 48 -2.45 -34.01 29.27
N GLU A 49 -1.98 -33.13 30.17
CA GLU A 49 -1.82 -31.70 29.88
C GLU A 49 -0.88 -31.46 28.68
N GLU A 50 0.22 -32.22 28.62
CA GLU A 50 1.22 -32.16 27.55
C GLU A 50 0.62 -32.62 26.21
N GLU A 51 -0.02 -33.80 26.17
CA GLU A 51 -0.67 -34.32 24.97
C GLU A 51 -1.79 -33.38 24.42
N ALA A 52 -2.59 -32.81 25.32
CA ALA A 52 -3.60 -31.84 24.94
C ALA A 52 -2.99 -30.53 24.43
N GLY A 53 -1.91 -30.06 25.08
CA GLY A 53 -1.15 -28.91 24.63
C GLY A 53 -0.57 -29.10 23.21
N ASP A 54 0.01 -30.27 22.96
CA ASP A 54 0.52 -30.61 21.63
C ASP A 54 -0.59 -30.70 20.57
N ALA A 55 -1.73 -31.30 20.91
CA ALA A 55 -2.88 -31.40 20.01
C ALA A 55 -3.45 -30.03 19.67
N ILE A 56 -3.58 -29.13 20.64
CA ILE A 56 -4.04 -27.75 20.41
C ILE A 56 -2.99 -26.96 19.62
N SER A 57 -1.70 -27.15 19.90
CA SER A 57 -0.63 -26.48 19.14
C SER A 57 -0.63 -26.94 17.66
N ALA A 58 -0.81 -28.23 17.41
CA ALA A 58 -0.93 -28.74 16.05
C ALA A 58 -2.16 -28.19 15.31
N TYR A 59 -3.29 -28.09 16.00
CA TYR A 59 -4.49 -27.44 15.46
C TYR A 59 -4.24 -25.95 15.17
N ALA A 60 -3.63 -25.22 16.11
CA ALA A 60 -3.29 -23.83 15.90
C ALA A 60 -2.38 -23.64 14.68
N GLN A 61 -1.37 -24.51 14.53
CA GLN A 61 -0.48 -24.46 13.35
C GLN A 61 -1.26 -24.71 12.05
N SER A 62 -2.21 -25.64 12.04
CA SER A 62 -3.03 -25.90 10.84
C SER A 62 -3.92 -24.69 10.48
N VAL A 63 -4.39 -23.94 11.48
CA VAL A 63 -5.15 -22.71 11.28
C VAL A 63 -4.24 -21.59 10.78
N ASP A 64 -3.04 -21.44 11.34
CA ASP A 64 -2.06 -20.44 10.93
C ASP A 64 -1.64 -20.63 9.46
N ASP A 65 -1.51 -21.89 9.03
CA ASP A 65 -1.11 -22.29 7.68
C ASP A 65 -2.27 -22.22 6.66
N ALA A 66 -3.52 -22.08 7.11
CA ALA A 66 -4.69 -21.99 6.23
C ALA A 66 -4.56 -20.79 5.26
N VAL A 67 -4.89 -21.04 4.00
CA VAL A 67 -4.81 -20.04 2.92
C VAL A 67 -6.16 -19.37 2.74
N LEU A 68 -6.17 -18.03 2.89
CA LEU A 68 -7.32 -17.20 2.63
C LEU A 68 -7.14 -16.51 1.27
N THR A 69 -8.03 -16.82 0.34
CA THR A 69 -8.10 -16.16 -0.97
C THR A 69 -8.98 -14.91 -0.86
N LEU A 70 -8.36 -13.75 -0.99
CA LEU A 70 -9.05 -12.45 -0.94
C LEU A 70 -9.37 -11.99 -2.37
N ASN A 71 -10.65 -11.77 -2.65
CA ASN A 71 -11.12 -11.40 -3.98
C ASN A 71 -11.61 -9.96 -4.02
N ALA A 72 -11.26 -9.24 -5.07
CA ALA A 72 -11.87 -7.97 -5.43
C ALA A 72 -11.69 -7.70 -6.92
N ASN A 73 -12.66 -7.07 -7.56
CA ASN A 73 -12.57 -6.59 -8.94
C ASN A 73 -12.14 -7.68 -9.95
N GLY A 74 -12.61 -8.91 -9.77
CA GLY A 74 -12.26 -10.05 -10.62
C GLY A 74 -10.81 -10.53 -10.49
N LYS A 75 -10.06 -10.01 -9.53
CA LYS A 75 -8.71 -10.42 -9.17
C LYS A 75 -8.72 -11.11 -7.81
N SER A 76 -7.69 -11.91 -7.55
CA SER A 76 -7.52 -12.62 -6.29
C SER A 76 -6.07 -12.53 -5.80
N VAL A 77 -5.90 -12.50 -4.50
CA VAL A 77 -4.60 -12.63 -3.83
C VAL A 77 -4.73 -13.62 -2.67
N GLU A 78 -3.67 -14.36 -2.42
CA GLU A 78 -3.60 -15.29 -1.30
C GLU A 78 -2.84 -14.67 -0.12
N VAL A 79 -3.27 -15.04 1.08
CA VAL A 79 -2.65 -14.67 2.36
C VAL A 79 -2.86 -15.82 3.34
N SER A 80 -1.87 -16.15 4.16
CA SER A 80 -2.08 -17.11 5.24
C SER A 80 -2.86 -16.46 6.40
N ALA A 81 -3.55 -17.28 7.18
CA ALA A 81 -4.24 -16.82 8.37
C ALA A 81 -3.27 -16.13 9.35
N GLN A 82 -2.06 -16.67 9.50
CA GLN A 82 -0.98 -16.08 10.30
C GLN A 82 -0.57 -14.70 9.76
N GLU A 83 -0.34 -14.57 8.43
CA GLU A 83 0.02 -13.29 7.79
C GLU A 83 -1.07 -12.24 8.02
N LEU A 84 -2.34 -12.64 7.93
CA LEU A 84 -3.49 -11.76 8.20
C LEU A 84 -3.64 -11.38 9.67
N GLY A 85 -2.89 -12.00 10.58
CA GLY A 85 -2.92 -11.70 12.01
C GLY A 85 -4.06 -12.35 12.77
N ILE A 86 -4.53 -13.51 12.29
CA ILE A 86 -5.53 -14.32 13.00
C ILE A 86 -4.84 -14.99 14.18
N THR A 87 -5.45 -14.96 15.36
CA THR A 87 -4.91 -15.50 16.60
C THR A 87 -6.00 -16.15 17.45
N PHE A 88 -5.62 -17.06 18.32
CA PHE A 88 -6.52 -17.62 19.33
C PHE A 88 -6.54 -16.75 20.59
N GLN A 89 -7.75 -16.49 21.13
CA GLN A 89 -7.91 -15.61 22.30
C GLN A 89 -7.87 -16.34 23.63
N ASN A 90 -8.16 -17.66 23.70
CA ASN A 90 -8.16 -18.44 24.94
C ASN A 90 -6.89 -19.27 25.08
N THR A 91 -5.91 -18.77 25.84
CA THR A 91 -4.64 -19.46 26.13
C THR A 91 -4.71 -20.43 27.32
N ASN A 92 -5.83 -20.45 28.08
CA ASN A 92 -5.99 -21.26 29.29
C ASN A 92 -6.90 -22.50 29.09
N ALA A 93 -7.35 -22.74 27.86
CA ALA A 93 -8.33 -23.79 27.56
C ALA A 93 -7.91 -25.19 28.03
N VAL A 94 -6.59 -25.52 27.93
CA VAL A 94 -6.05 -26.82 28.40
C VAL A 94 -6.18 -26.97 29.91
N GLN A 95 -5.82 -25.93 30.69
CA GLN A 95 -5.92 -25.91 32.14
C GLN A 95 -7.39 -25.99 32.60
N GLU A 96 -8.28 -25.29 31.89
CA GLU A 96 -9.72 -25.35 32.14
C GLU A 96 -10.29 -26.74 31.88
N ALA A 97 -9.88 -27.38 30.77
CA ALA A 97 -10.23 -28.75 30.43
C ALA A 97 -9.75 -29.74 31.48
N LEU A 98 -8.48 -29.61 31.94
CA LEU A 98 -7.90 -30.44 32.98
C LEU A 98 -8.62 -30.30 34.34
N ALA A 99 -9.18 -29.14 34.64
CA ALA A 99 -9.88 -28.82 35.87
C ALA A 99 -11.28 -29.46 35.98
N VAL A 100 -11.85 -29.97 34.89
CA VAL A 100 -13.19 -30.57 34.86
C VAL A 100 -13.27 -31.79 35.77
N GLY A 101 -14.27 -31.83 36.63
CA GLY A 101 -14.48 -32.88 37.63
C GLY A 101 -13.43 -32.94 38.76
N ARG A 102 -12.50 -31.98 38.79
CA ARG A 102 -11.44 -31.90 39.85
C ARG A 102 -11.59 -30.67 40.73
N ASN A 103 -12.01 -29.56 40.20
CA ASN A 103 -12.13 -28.30 40.92
C ASN A 103 -13.52 -28.08 41.51
N GLY A 104 -13.57 -27.47 42.71
CA GLY A 104 -14.78 -27.18 43.40
C GLY A 104 -15.15 -28.19 44.49
N ASN A 105 -16.37 -28.06 45.06
CA ASN A 105 -16.83 -28.97 46.13
C ASN A 105 -17.23 -30.36 45.54
N LEU A 106 -17.43 -31.32 46.42
CA LEU A 106 -17.76 -32.71 46.04
C LEU A 106 -19.01 -32.81 45.15
N ILE A 107 -19.99 -31.95 45.35
CA ILE A 107 -21.22 -31.94 44.56
C ILE A 107 -20.95 -31.48 43.15
N LYS A 108 -20.17 -30.42 42.97
CA LYS A 108 -19.77 -29.93 41.66
C LYS A 108 -18.96 -30.99 40.89
N ARG A 109 -17.95 -31.55 41.54
CA ARG A 109 -17.10 -32.59 40.92
C ARG A 109 -17.89 -33.82 40.48
N TYR A 110 -18.86 -34.26 41.32
CA TYR A 110 -19.76 -35.34 40.98
C TYR A 110 -20.69 -34.99 39.78
N LYS A 111 -21.25 -33.76 39.80
CA LYS A 111 -22.07 -33.29 38.71
C LYS A 111 -21.32 -33.19 37.42
N ASP A 112 -20.10 -32.57 37.41
CA ASP A 112 -19.27 -32.48 36.22
C ASP A 112 -19.00 -33.87 35.59
N LYS A 113 -18.71 -34.87 36.42
CA LYS A 113 -18.51 -36.29 35.95
C LYS A 113 -19.79 -36.88 35.40
N LYS A 114 -20.93 -36.67 36.05
CA LYS A 114 -22.22 -37.21 35.59
C LYS A 114 -22.71 -36.56 34.30
N ASP A 115 -22.48 -35.27 34.15
CA ASP A 115 -22.83 -34.53 32.92
C ASP A 115 -22.01 -35.08 31.72
N LEU A 116 -20.75 -35.46 31.91
CA LEU A 116 -19.89 -36.06 30.88
C LEU A 116 -20.28 -37.53 30.52
N GLU A 117 -20.96 -38.29 31.42
CA GLU A 117 -21.46 -39.63 31.09
C GLU A 117 -22.57 -39.61 30.02
N HIS A 118 -23.23 -38.45 29.85
CA HIS A 118 -24.40 -38.30 28.97
C HIS A 118 -24.26 -37.19 27.95
N GLY A 119 -23.10 -36.48 27.93
CA GLY A 119 -22.83 -35.39 27.04
C GLY A 119 -21.36 -35.08 26.87
N SER A 120 -21.06 -34.01 26.17
CA SER A 120 -19.70 -33.48 26.02
C SER A 120 -19.60 -32.07 26.61
N LYS A 121 -18.40 -31.70 27.01
CA LYS A 121 -18.06 -30.35 27.42
C LYS A 121 -17.08 -29.75 26.44
N VAL A 122 -17.49 -28.65 25.82
CA VAL A 122 -16.65 -27.91 24.87
C VAL A 122 -16.17 -26.64 25.53
N PHE A 123 -14.86 -26.43 25.50
CA PHE A 123 -14.24 -25.14 25.81
C PHE A 123 -14.03 -24.41 24.50
N GLU A 124 -14.55 -23.20 24.42
CA GLU A 124 -14.40 -22.40 23.22
C GLU A 124 -12.96 -21.95 23.03
N LEU A 125 -12.52 -21.97 21.78
CA LEU A 125 -11.23 -21.47 21.33
C LEU A 125 -11.50 -20.36 20.31
N PRO A 126 -11.98 -19.18 20.77
CA PRO A 126 -12.37 -18.11 19.86
C PRO A 126 -11.19 -17.56 19.11
N LEU A 127 -11.40 -17.35 17.82
CA LEU A 127 -10.46 -16.66 16.95
C LEU A 127 -10.59 -15.15 17.12
N GLY A 128 -9.48 -14.45 17.05
CA GLY A 128 -9.40 -13.00 17.01
C GLY A 128 -8.58 -12.53 15.83
N LEU A 129 -8.79 -11.30 15.43
CA LEU A 129 -8.01 -10.64 14.39
C LEU A 129 -7.16 -9.53 15.03
N ASN A 130 -5.87 -9.49 14.70
CA ASN A 130 -5.06 -8.33 14.98
C ASN A 130 -5.33 -7.28 13.90
N GLU A 131 -6.22 -6.35 14.19
CA GLU A 131 -6.66 -5.32 13.22
C GLU A 131 -5.50 -4.53 12.61
N THR A 132 -4.44 -4.23 13.39
CA THR A 132 -3.29 -3.48 12.88
C THR A 132 -2.53 -4.29 11.83
N ALA A 133 -2.22 -5.55 12.12
CA ALA A 133 -1.54 -6.44 11.19
C ALA A 133 -2.40 -6.70 9.93
N ALA A 134 -3.69 -6.98 10.14
CA ALA A 134 -4.63 -7.19 9.03
C ALA A 134 -4.75 -5.97 8.12
N ARG A 135 -4.79 -4.76 8.68
CA ARG A 135 -4.81 -3.51 7.94
C ARG A 135 -3.57 -3.32 7.07
N GLU A 136 -2.38 -3.54 7.63
CA GLU A 136 -1.12 -3.44 6.90
C GLU A 136 -1.07 -4.43 5.73
N VAL A 137 -1.46 -5.69 5.98
CA VAL A 137 -1.52 -6.73 4.94
C VAL A 137 -2.54 -6.39 3.87
N LEU A 138 -3.77 -6.01 4.24
CA LEU A 138 -4.80 -5.63 3.28
C LEU A 138 -4.39 -4.44 2.43
N THR A 139 -3.78 -3.41 3.03
CA THR A 139 -3.28 -2.25 2.28
C THR A 139 -2.25 -2.68 1.24
N ALA A 140 -1.28 -3.52 1.62
CA ALA A 140 -0.26 -4.01 0.69
C ALA A 140 -0.83 -4.94 -0.40
N LYS A 141 -1.85 -5.76 -0.08
CA LYS A 141 -2.49 -6.65 -1.06
C LYS A 141 -3.47 -5.89 -1.96
N ALA A 142 -4.10 -4.82 -1.46
CA ALA A 142 -5.02 -3.96 -2.22
C ALA A 142 -4.37 -3.39 -3.47
N GLU A 143 -3.08 -3.01 -3.43
CA GLU A 143 -2.34 -2.53 -4.60
C GLU A 143 -2.43 -3.47 -5.81
N LYS A 144 -2.53 -4.80 -5.58
CA LYS A 144 -2.64 -5.80 -6.64
C LYS A 144 -4.08 -6.01 -7.12
N LEU A 145 -5.05 -5.71 -6.26
CA LEU A 145 -6.48 -5.88 -6.53
C LEU A 145 -7.10 -4.63 -7.16
N ASN A 146 -6.54 -3.46 -6.87
CA ASN A 146 -7.01 -2.18 -7.40
C ASN A 146 -6.80 -2.06 -8.91
N ASN A 147 -7.64 -1.27 -9.54
CA ASN A 147 -7.44 -0.67 -10.84
C ASN A 147 -7.50 0.84 -10.66
N GLU A 148 -6.44 1.53 -11.05
CA GLU A 148 -6.42 2.98 -11.01
C GLU A 148 -7.45 3.58 -11.98
N ALA A 149 -8.12 4.65 -11.57
CA ALA A 149 -8.89 5.47 -12.47
C ALA A 149 -7.93 6.19 -13.44
N VAL A 150 -8.37 6.38 -14.65
CA VAL A 150 -7.70 7.26 -15.62
C VAL A 150 -8.54 8.52 -15.74
N ASP A 151 -7.99 9.65 -15.36
CA ASP A 151 -8.72 10.91 -15.37
C ASP A 151 -9.10 11.35 -16.79
N ASN A 152 -10.18 12.09 -16.85
CA ASN A 152 -10.56 12.76 -18.09
C ASN A 152 -9.50 13.79 -18.45
N GLY A 153 -9.29 14.01 -19.74
CA GLY A 153 -8.21 14.87 -20.20
C GLY A 153 -8.60 15.76 -21.35
N LEU A 154 -7.63 16.55 -21.76
CA LEU A 154 -7.72 17.38 -22.93
C LEU A 154 -6.55 17.09 -23.88
N ILE A 155 -6.81 17.12 -25.15
CA ILE A 155 -5.78 17.24 -26.18
C ILE A 155 -6.05 18.51 -26.99
N ARG A 156 -4.98 19.20 -27.37
CA ARG A 156 -5.10 20.40 -28.21
C ARG A 156 -4.60 20.12 -29.61
N GLU A 157 -5.53 20.12 -30.55
CA GLU A 157 -5.23 19.93 -31.98
C GLU A 157 -5.74 21.12 -32.79
N ASN A 158 -4.91 21.63 -33.70
CA ASN A 158 -5.23 22.78 -34.53
C ASN A 158 -5.77 24.00 -33.74
N GLY A 159 -5.29 24.20 -32.52
CA GLY A 159 -5.68 25.29 -31.65
C GLY A 159 -7.00 25.10 -30.90
N GLN A 160 -7.66 23.93 -31.06
CA GLN A 160 -8.93 23.59 -30.39
C GLN A 160 -8.71 22.47 -29.39
N PHE A 161 -9.36 22.55 -28.22
CA PHE A 161 -9.37 21.48 -27.23
C PHE A 161 -10.40 20.42 -27.60
N GLN A 162 -10.00 19.16 -27.48
CA GLN A 162 -10.86 17.99 -27.55
C GLN A 162 -10.84 17.29 -26.21
N PHE A 163 -12.02 16.89 -25.74
CA PHE A 163 -12.18 16.13 -24.51
C PHE A 163 -11.78 14.67 -24.76
N ILE A 164 -10.96 14.14 -23.86
CA ILE A 164 -10.59 12.73 -23.80
C ILE A 164 -11.26 12.12 -22.59
N GLU A 165 -12.11 11.13 -22.82
CA GLU A 165 -12.79 10.39 -21.75
C GLU A 165 -11.83 9.44 -21.08
N GLY A 166 -11.75 9.54 -19.74
CA GLY A 166 -10.99 8.63 -18.90
C GLY A 166 -11.73 7.31 -18.65
N SER A 167 -11.34 6.61 -17.62
CA SER A 167 -12.03 5.39 -17.20
C SER A 167 -12.07 5.29 -15.67
N SER A 168 -13.20 4.82 -15.15
CA SER A 168 -13.34 4.59 -13.71
C SER A 168 -12.37 3.52 -13.23
N GLY A 169 -11.83 3.75 -12.05
CA GLY A 169 -11.05 2.79 -11.28
C GLY A 169 -11.90 1.97 -10.32
N VAL A 170 -11.27 1.04 -9.64
CA VAL A 170 -11.87 0.29 -8.54
C VAL A 170 -10.83 0.12 -7.44
N GLU A 171 -11.15 0.52 -6.23
CA GLU A 171 -10.27 0.41 -5.08
C GLU A 171 -10.90 -0.42 -3.96
N VAL A 172 -10.07 -1.22 -3.29
CA VAL A 172 -10.48 -1.98 -2.11
C VAL A 172 -10.64 -1.01 -0.94
N ASN A 173 -11.84 -0.98 -0.37
CA ASN A 173 -12.10 -0.29 0.89
C ASN A 173 -11.57 -1.15 2.05
N VAL A 174 -10.38 -0.85 2.54
CA VAL A 174 -9.68 -1.62 3.58
C VAL A 174 -10.51 -1.71 4.86
N GLU A 175 -11.14 -0.61 5.29
CA GLU A 175 -11.92 -0.58 6.54
C GLU A 175 -13.15 -1.49 6.45
N LYS A 176 -13.93 -1.37 5.38
CA LYS A 176 -15.11 -2.23 5.19
C LYS A 176 -14.71 -3.68 4.97
N SER A 177 -13.59 -3.93 4.31
CA SER A 177 -13.06 -5.28 4.10
C SER A 177 -12.60 -5.93 5.40
N LEU A 178 -11.97 -5.17 6.32
CA LEU A 178 -11.64 -5.65 7.67
C LEU A 178 -12.90 -6.10 8.41
N MET A 179 -13.95 -5.29 8.41
CA MET A 179 -15.23 -5.65 9.04
C MET A 179 -15.84 -6.93 8.44
N THR A 180 -15.75 -7.07 7.11
CA THR A 180 -16.23 -8.29 6.41
C THR A 180 -15.42 -9.52 6.82
N ILE A 181 -14.08 -9.40 6.92
CA ILE A 181 -13.19 -10.48 7.35
C ILE A 181 -13.51 -10.87 8.80
N GLU A 182 -13.63 -9.90 9.71
CA GLU A 182 -13.98 -10.18 11.11
C GLU A 182 -15.31 -10.91 11.25
N ASP A 183 -16.33 -10.46 10.53
CA ASP A 183 -17.65 -11.12 10.55
C ASP A 183 -17.55 -12.55 10.00
N TYR A 184 -16.82 -12.74 8.91
CA TYR A 184 -16.59 -14.06 8.32
C TYR A 184 -15.86 -15.00 9.28
N LEU A 185 -14.77 -14.55 9.90
CA LEU A 185 -13.99 -15.34 10.86
C LEU A 185 -14.82 -15.73 12.08
N LYS A 186 -15.69 -14.85 12.54
CA LYS A 186 -16.51 -15.06 13.72
C LYS A 186 -17.69 -16.01 13.48
N ASN A 187 -18.30 -15.97 12.30
CA ASN A 187 -19.59 -16.61 12.05
C ASN A 187 -19.54 -17.78 11.08
N ASN A 188 -18.54 -17.83 10.19
CA ASN A 188 -18.55 -18.74 9.04
C ASN A 188 -17.25 -19.55 8.84
N TRP A 189 -16.13 -19.15 9.44
CA TRP A 189 -14.85 -19.80 9.20
C TRP A 189 -14.62 -20.97 10.15
N ASP A 190 -14.17 -22.10 9.59
CA ASP A 190 -13.88 -23.33 10.31
C ASP A 190 -12.40 -23.59 10.57
N GLY A 191 -11.51 -22.66 10.19
CA GLY A 191 -10.06 -22.74 10.35
C GLY A 191 -9.35 -23.42 9.17
N THR A 192 -10.02 -23.59 8.03
CA THR A 192 -9.45 -24.17 6.81
C THR A 192 -9.34 -23.13 5.70
N ASP A 193 -8.75 -23.53 4.56
CA ASP A 193 -8.68 -22.67 3.37
C ASP A 193 -10.04 -22.12 3.01
N ALA A 194 -10.08 -20.80 2.72
CA ALA A 194 -11.33 -20.11 2.45
C ALA A 194 -11.16 -19.01 1.40
N SER A 195 -12.30 -18.54 0.91
CA SER A 195 -12.37 -17.45 -0.06
C SER A 195 -13.26 -16.35 0.49
N ILE A 196 -12.76 -15.11 0.50
CA ILE A 196 -13.44 -13.94 1.07
C ILE A 196 -13.49 -12.84 0.01
N ASP A 197 -14.70 -12.37 -0.27
CA ASP A 197 -14.88 -11.22 -1.15
C ASP A 197 -14.71 -9.94 -0.35
N LEU A 198 -13.73 -9.11 -0.76
CA LEU A 198 -13.47 -7.82 -0.16
C LEU A 198 -14.44 -6.76 -0.70
N VAL A 199 -14.65 -5.70 0.07
CA VAL A 199 -15.44 -4.57 -0.36
C VAL A 199 -14.59 -3.67 -1.26
N ALA A 200 -15.03 -3.48 -2.49
CA ALA A 200 -14.41 -2.57 -3.45
C ALA A 200 -15.37 -1.45 -3.85
N GLU A 201 -14.84 -0.26 -4.08
CA GLU A 201 -15.58 0.93 -4.46
C GLU A 201 -15.09 1.45 -5.80
N VAL A 202 -16.01 1.97 -6.61
CA VAL A 202 -15.68 2.60 -7.88
C VAL A 202 -15.12 3.99 -7.60
N VAL A 203 -13.97 4.27 -8.23
CA VAL A 203 -13.34 5.60 -8.25
C VAL A 203 -13.60 6.21 -9.61
N GLU A 204 -14.37 7.26 -9.64
CA GLU A 204 -14.68 7.95 -10.89
C GLU A 204 -13.50 8.80 -11.34
N PRO A 205 -13.29 8.97 -12.68
CA PRO A 205 -12.24 9.84 -13.21
C PRO A 205 -12.46 11.29 -12.80
N GLU A 206 -11.39 12.00 -12.47
CA GLU A 206 -11.46 13.44 -12.24
C GLU A 206 -11.71 14.20 -13.56
N GLY A 207 -12.26 15.41 -13.45
CA GLY A 207 -12.47 16.33 -14.55
C GLY A 207 -13.67 16.01 -15.41
N THR A 208 -14.80 16.54 -15.05
CA THR A 208 -15.99 16.48 -15.90
C THR A 208 -15.77 17.27 -17.20
N LYS A 209 -16.55 16.96 -18.24
CA LYS A 209 -16.50 17.70 -19.50
C LYS A 209 -16.79 19.19 -19.31
N GLU A 210 -17.66 19.53 -18.36
CA GLU A 210 -18.03 20.89 -17.99
C GLU A 210 -16.87 21.64 -17.30
N GLU A 211 -16.11 20.96 -16.47
CA GLU A 211 -14.91 21.52 -15.81
C GLU A 211 -13.80 21.75 -16.82
N LEU A 212 -13.48 20.73 -17.64
CA LEU A 212 -12.45 20.84 -18.66
C LEU A 212 -12.80 21.83 -19.76
N ALA A 213 -14.07 22.08 -20.03
CA ALA A 213 -14.52 23.13 -20.94
C ALA A 213 -14.22 24.57 -20.46
N LYS A 214 -13.79 24.77 -19.19
CA LYS A 214 -13.33 26.07 -18.67
C LYS A 214 -11.92 26.41 -19.16
N VAL A 215 -11.14 25.43 -19.62
CA VAL A 215 -9.79 25.65 -20.17
C VAL A 215 -9.91 26.32 -21.55
N LYS A 216 -9.76 27.65 -21.61
CA LYS A 216 -9.97 28.46 -22.82
C LYS A 216 -8.89 29.50 -23.04
N ASP A 217 -8.48 30.18 -22.00
CA ASP A 217 -7.65 31.36 -22.06
C ASP A 217 -6.17 31.05 -21.83
N LEU A 218 -5.29 31.76 -22.51
CA LEU A 218 -3.86 31.68 -22.30
C LEU A 218 -3.47 32.44 -21.02
N LEU A 219 -3.12 31.71 -19.95
CA LEU A 219 -2.72 32.33 -18.67
C LEU A 219 -1.27 32.82 -18.69
N GLY A 220 -0.38 32.07 -19.29
CA GLY A 220 1.02 32.45 -19.41
C GLY A 220 1.76 31.68 -20.48
N SER A 221 2.71 32.30 -21.13
CA SER A 221 3.57 31.63 -22.12
C SER A 221 5.00 32.16 -22.05
N TYR A 222 5.95 31.28 -22.35
CA TYR A 222 7.36 31.63 -22.43
C TYR A 222 8.09 30.75 -23.45
N THR A 223 9.14 31.29 -24.05
CA THR A 223 9.95 30.60 -25.07
C THR A 223 11.41 30.86 -24.80
N THR A 224 12.24 29.84 -24.94
CA THR A 224 13.70 29.94 -24.90
C THR A 224 14.31 29.38 -26.17
N ASN A 225 15.48 29.91 -26.56
CA ASN A 225 16.19 29.46 -27.77
C ASN A 225 17.28 28.44 -27.40
N TYR A 226 17.38 27.37 -28.20
CA TYR A 226 18.39 26.32 -28.07
C TYR A 226 19.10 25.97 -29.38
N SER A 227 19.05 26.85 -30.38
CA SER A 227 19.57 26.62 -31.75
C SER A 227 21.05 26.27 -31.82
N THR A 228 21.85 26.65 -30.82
CA THR A 228 23.30 26.36 -30.71
C THR A 228 23.61 25.04 -29.98
N SER A 229 22.57 24.30 -29.58
CA SER A 229 22.72 23.05 -28.83
C SER A 229 23.17 21.89 -29.69
N SER A 230 23.85 20.91 -29.09
CA SER A 230 24.19 19.63 -29.75
C SER A 230 22.91 18.83 -30.06
N ALA A 231 23.00 17.86 -30.93
CA ALA A 231 21.86 17.01 -31.33
C ALA A 231 21.25 16.29 -30.11
N GLY A 232 22.08 15.64 -29.27
CA GLY A 232 21.60 14.96 -28.07
C GLY A 232 20.89 15.91 -27.08
N ARG A 233 21.42 17.14 -26.93
CA ARG A 233 20.76 18.15 -26.10
C ARG A 233 19.40 18.60 -26.68
N CYS A 234 19.30 18.72 -27.99
CA CYS A 234 18.04 19.05 -28.66
C CYS A 234 17.03 17.91 -28.49
N ALA A 235 17.46 16.65 -28.65
CA ALA A 235 16.60 15.48 -28.41
C ALA A 235 16.07 15.46 -26.97
N ASN A 236 16.93 15.68 -25.97
CA ASN A 236 16.53 15.73 -24.57
C ASN A 236 15.50 16.83 -24.27
N ILE A 237 15.67 18.01 -24.84
CA ILE A 237 14.70 19.13 -24.71
C ILE A 237 13.35 18.73 -25.31
N SER A 238 13.37 18.12 -26.49
CA SER A 238 12.15 17.67 -27.16
C SER A 238 11.42 16.58 -26.38
N VAL A 239 12.14 15.59 -25.85
CA VAL A 239 11.57 14.51 -25.02
C VAL A 239 10.95 15.09 -23.75
N ALA A 240 11.67 15.97 -23.04
CA ALA A 240 11.17 16.56 -21.80
C ALA A 240 9.96 17.47 -22.04
N ALA A 241 9.99 18.29 -23.11
CA ALA A 241 8.84 19.10 -23.50
C ALA A 241 7.61 18.25 -23.87
N GLY A 242 7.84 17.14 -24.58
CA GLY A 242 6.77 16.20 -24.94
C GLY A 242 6.15 15.49 -23.74
N LYS A 243 6.94 15.20 -22.71
CA LYS A 243 6.42 14.55 -21.49
C LYS A 243 5.55 15.47 -20.62
N ILE A 244 5.79 16.77 -20.61
CA ILE A 244 4.95 17.74 -19.90
C ILE A 244 3.74 18.21 -20.72
N ASN A 245 3.80 18.00 -22.04
CA ASN A 245 2.73 18.42 -22.94
C ASN A 245 1.45 17.61 -22.71
N GLY A 246 0.33 18.26 -22.65
CA GLY A 246 -0.97 17.61 -22.49
C GLY A 246 -1.38 17.38 -21.03
N THR A 247 -0.55 17.77 -20.06
CA THR A 247 -0.93 17.65 -18.66
C THR A 247 -2.08 18.58 -18.32
N VAL A 248 -3.13 18.03 -17.75
CA VAL A 248 -4.20 18.76 -17.07
C VAL A 248 -3.84 18.75 -15.58
N LEU A 249 -3.93 19.91 -14.94
CA LEU A 249 -3.71 20.06 -13.49
C LEU A 249 -4.97 20.65 -12.86
N TYR A 250 -5.59 19.90 -11.98
CA TYR A 250 -6.83 20.30 -11.34
C TYR A 250 -6.61 21.30 -10.20
N PRO A 251 -7.64 22.01 -9.72
CA PRO A 251 -7.51 22.94 -8.61
C PRO A 251 -6.91 22.29 -7.35
N GLY A 252 -5.84 22.88 -6.82
CA GLY A 252 -5.14 22.40 -5.64
C GLY A 252 -4.06 21.35 -5.91
N GLU A 253 -3.95 20.80 -7.11
CA GLU A 253 -2.90 19.82 -7.45
C GLU A 253 -1.53 20.47 -7.62
N GLU A 254 -0.49 19.76 -7.21
CA GLU A 254 0.92 20.15 -7.38
C GLU A 254 1.53 19.41 -8.60
N PHE A 255 2.10 20.17 -9.51
CA PHE A 255 2.90 19.66 -10.62
C PHE A 255 4.37 19.61 -10.25
N SER A 256 5.03 18.45 -10.49
CA SER A 256 6.48 18.26 -10.35
C SER A 256 7.10 18.01 -11.71
N VAL A 257 7.99 18.90 -12.13
CA VAL A 257 8.69 18.74 -13.41
C VAL A 257 9.60 17.51 -13.36
N GLY A 258 10.33 17.33 -12.24
CA GLY A 258 11.25 16.19 -12.07
C GLY A 258 10.57 14.84 -12.17
N GLN A 259 9.41 14.69 -11.55
CA GLN A 259 8.61 13.45 -11.64
C GLN A 259 8.10 13.22 -13.06
N THR A 260 7.53 14.25 -13.67
CA THR A 260 6.90 14.15 -15.01
C THR A 260 7.92 13.80 -16.10
N ILE A 261 9.09 14.42 -16.10
CA ILE A 261 10.10 14.17 -17.14
C ILE A 261 10.98 12.95 -16.86
N GLY A 262 11.00 12.43 -15.64
CA GLY A 262 11.83 11.28 -15.24
C GLY A 262 11.37 9.94 -15.83
N PRO A 263 12.18 8.88 -15.65
CA PRO A 263 13.58 8.94 -15.26
C PRO A 263 14.49 9.41 -16.41
N LEU A 264 15.56 10.14 -16.07
CA LEU A 264 16.54 10.66 -17.04
C LEU A 264 17.54 9.57 -17.42
N THR A 265 17.11 8.62 -18.23
CA THR A 265 17.90 7.46 -18.67
C THR A 265 17.74 7.23 -20.18
N ALA A 266 18.58 6.38 -20.77
CA ALA A 266 18.42 5.96 -22.16
C ALA A 266 17.06 5.29 -22.41
N ALA A 267 16.58 4.47 -21.46
CA ALA A 267 15.26 3.84 -21.54
C ALA A 267 14.11 4.87 -21.45
N GLY A 268 14.31 5.99 -20.77
CA GLY A 268 13.40 7.13 -20.71
C GLY A 268 13.41 8.00 -21.96
N GLY A 269 14.20 7.64 -22.99
CA GLY A 269 14.30 8.34 -24.27
C GLY A 269 15.36 9.46 -24.29
N TYR A 270 16.22 9.56 -23.26
CA TYR A 270 17.23 10.60 -23.19
C TYR A 270 18.59 10.15 -23.75
N GLU A 271 19.32 11.13 -24.29
CA GLU A 271 20.67 10.97 -24.81
C GLU A 271 21.72 11.61 -23.87
N LEU A 272 22.98 11.18 -24.01
CA LEU A 272 24.09 11.83 -23.34
C LEU A 272 24.33 13.22 -23.94
N ALA A 273 24.33 14.24 -23.09
CA ALA A 273 24.61 15.61 -23.48
C ALA A 273 25.24 16.37 -22.30
N GLY A 274 25.82 17.53 -22.60
CA GLY A 274 26.43 18.37 -21.58
C GLY A 274 25.45 18.84 -20.53
N ALA A 275 25.77 18.56 -19.27
CA ALA A 275 25.07 19.02 -18.07
C ALA A 275 26.07 19.69 -17.11
N TYR A 276 25.57 20.57 -16.24
CA TYR A 276 26.40 21.18 -15.18
C TYR A 276 26.29 20.36 -13.89
N GLU A 277 27.42 19.88 -13.41
CA GLU A 277 27.51 19.15 -12.16
C GLU A 277 28.76 19.61 -11.39
N ASN A 278 28.58 19.99 -10.12
CA ASN A 278 29.68 20.45 -9.24
C ASN A 278 30.60 21.55 -9.86
N GLY A 279 30.03 22.48 -10.64
CA GLY A 279 30.77 23.54 -11.29
C GLY A 279 31.54 23.13 -12.54
N GLN A 280 31.30 21.92 -13.03
CA GLN A 280 31.96 21.38 -14.25
C GLN A 280 30.87 20.97 -15.28
N THR A 281 31.30 20.88 -16.55
CA THR A 281 30.47 20.33 -17.60
C THR A 281 30.78 18.84 -17.72
N VAL A 282 29.74 18.00 -17.51
CA VAL A 282 29.82 16.54 -17.64
C VAL A 282 28.86 16.05 -18.71
N GLN A 283 29.07 14.83 -19.21
CA GLN A 283 28.11 14.14 -20.08
C GLN A 283 27.14 13.36 -19.21
N SER A 284 25.85 13.70 -19.31
CA SER A 284 24.78 13.04 -18.54
C SER A 284 23.54 12.84 -19.39
N TYR A 285 22.77 11.78 -19.10
CA TYR A 285 21.45 11.62 -19.69
C TYR A 285 20.52 12.78 -19.27
N GLY A 286 19.77 13.31 -20.21
CA GLY A 286 18.89 14.45 -19.96
C GLY A 286 19.60 15.80 -19.91
N GLY A 287 20.90 15.89 -20.31
CA GLY A 287 21.55 17.20 -20.44
C GLY A 287 20.72 18.15 -21.30
N GLY A 288 20.27 19.28 -20.71
CA GLY A 288 19.38 20.26 -21.36
C GLY A 288 17.97 20.38 -20.74
N VAL A 289 17.49 19.42 -19.97
CA VAL A 289 16.12 19.43 -19.40
C VAL A 289 15.86 20.61 -18.47
N CYS A 290 16.88 21.14 -17.78
CA CYS A 290 16.75 22.37 -17.00
C CYS A 290 16.28 23.58 -17.82
N GLN A 291 16.52 23.58 -19.13
CA GLN A 291 15.99 24.64 -20.01
C GLN A 291 14.47 24.51 -20.17
N VAL A 292 13.94 23.27 -20.23
CA VAL A 292 12.49 23.01 -20.26
C VAL A 292 11.83 23.48 -18.95
N SER A 293 12.38 23.03 -17.81
CA SER A 293 11.95 23.51 -16.49
C SER A 293 11.96 25.03 -16.37
N THR A 294 13.08 25.67 -16.79
CA THR A 294 13.18 27.13 -16.77
C THR A 294 12.17 27.82 -17.67
N THR A 295 11.90 27.25 -18.85
CA THR A 295 10.88 27.79 -19.77
C THR A 295 9.51 27.71 -19.14
N LEU A 296 9.14 26.56 -18.55
CA LEU A 296 7.88 26.38 -17.84
C LEU A 296 7.78 27.30 -16.63
N TYR A 297 8.84 27.42 -15.82
CA TYR A 297 8.86 28.33 -14.67
C TYR A 297 8.45 29.77 -15.04
N ASN A 298 8.98 30.28 -16.16
CA ASN A 298 8.63 31.62 -16.61
C ASN A 298 7.19 31.76 -17.14
N ALA A 299 6.62 30.68 -17.70
CA ALA A 299 5.21 30.63 -18.07
C ALA A 299 4.32 30.60 -16.82
N VAL A 300 4.69 29.79 -15.83
CA VAL A 300 4.02 29.67 -14.51
C VAL A 300 3.99 31.00 -13.78
N LEU A 301 5.12 31.76 -13.74
CA LEU A 301 5.15 33.08 -13.15
C LEU A 301 4.20 34.09 -13.84
N LYS A 302 4.06 34.00 -15.17
CA LYS A 302 3.12 34.86 -15.91
C LYS A 302 1.67 34.45 -15.71
N ALA A 303 1.44 33.16 -15.42
CA ALA A 303 0.12 32.64 -15.08
C ALA A 303 -0.28 32.90 -13.62
N GLU A 304 0.63 33.51 -12.83
CA GLU A 304 0.43 33.82 -11.40
C GLU A 304 0.12 32.53 -10.55
N LEU A 305 0.65 31.37 -10.98
CA LEU A 305 0.52 30.15 -10.22
C LEU A 305 1.51 30.09 -9.05
N GLU A 306 1.11 29.42 -7.97
CA GLU A 306 1.91 29.29 -6.76
C GLU A 306 3.09 28.33 -6.96
N VAL A 307 4.32 28.85 -6.88
CA VAL A 307 5.56 28.04 -6.98
C VAL A 307 5.95 27.55 -5.59
N THR A 308 5.86 26.25 -5.37
CA THR A 308 6.15 25.60 -4.07
C THR A 308 7.61 25.16 -3.94
N GLN A 309 8.28 24.84 -5.06
CA GLN A 309 9.70 24.53 -5.08
C GLN A 309 10.37 25.09 -6.33
N ARG A 310 11.50 25.76 -6.13
CA ARG A 310 12.38 26.20 -7.22
C ARG A 310 13.80 26.35 -6.71
N SER A 311 14.76 25.93 -7.50
CA SER A 311 16.19 26.12 -7.25
C SER A 311 16.87 26.80 -8.44
N ASN A 312 17.82 27.67 -8.18
CA ASN A 312 18.64 28.24 -9.24
C ASN A 312 19.82 27.31 -9.61
N HIS A 313 20.38 27.52 -10.77
CA HIS A 313 21.65 26.90 -11.15
C HIS A 313 22.80 27.45 -10.31
N SER A 314 23.84 26.64 -10.12
CA SER A 314 25.10 27.07 -9.50
C SER A 314 25.97 27.92 -10.44
N MET A 315 25.70 27.86 -11.75
CA MET A 315 26.39 28.60 -12.80
C MET A 315 25.39 29.41 -13.61
N ILE A 316 25.84 30.53 -14.19
CA ILE A 316 24.97 31.39 -15.01
C ILE A 316 24.57 30.62 -16.29
N VAL A 317 23.26 30.58 -16.55
CA VAL A 317 22.67 30.09 -17.79
C VAL A 317 22.38 31.28 -18.71
N THR A 318 22.54 31.08 -20.03
CA THR A 318 22.49 32.18 -21.02
C THR A 318 21.13 32.28 -21.75
N TYR A 319 20.26 31.31 -21.59
CA TYR A 319 18.96 31.24 -22.30
C TYR A 319 17.84 31.98 -21.59
N VAL A 320 18.08 32.52 -20.38
CA VAL A 320 17.18 33.43 -19.64
C VAL A 320 17.96 34.51 -18.93
N LYS A 321 17.28 35.52 -18.45
CA LYS A 321 17.87 36.56 -17.57
C LYS A 321 18.26 35.94 -16.22
N PRO A 322 19.26 36.54 -15.51
CA PRO A 322 19.60 36.14 -14.15
C PRO A 322 18.36 36.07 -13.23
N SER A 323 18.34 35.09 -12.36
CA SER A 323 17.25 34.77 -11.40
C SER A 323 15.92 34.30 -12.01
N MET A 324 15.87 34.08 -13.32
CA MET A 324 14.68 33.55 -14.01
C MET A 324 14.83 32.07 -14.37
N ASP A 325 15.81 31.40 -13.84
CA ASP A 325 16.10 29.99 -14.11
C ASP A 325 15.47 29.06 -13.06
N ALA A 326 15.21 27.82 -13.42
CA ALA A 326 14.79 26.74 -12.54
C ALA A 326 15.58 25.48 -12.86
N ALA A 327 16.46 25.07 -11.95
CA ALA A 327 17.31 23.93 -12.09
C ALA A 327 16.63 22.65 -11.55
N ILE A 328 16.86 21.54 -12.24
CA ILE A 328 16.46 20.20 -11.81
C ILE A 328 17.70 19.38 -11.58
N ALA A 329 17.81 18.64 -10.46
CA ALA A 329 18.91 17.74 -10.19
C ALA A 329 18.50 16.69 -9.14
N GLY A 330 18.49 15.41 -9.54
CA GLY A 330 18.12 14.30 -8.66
C GLY A 330 16.82 14.58 -7.89
N ASP A 331 16.77 14.14 -6.65
CA ASP A 331 15.59 14.32 -5.77
C ASP A 331 15.65 15.62 -4.94
N TYR A 332 16.73 16.42 -5.07
CA TYR A 332 16.96 17.59 -4.21
C TYR A 332 16.70 18.95 -4.88
N LYS A 333 16.59 19.00 -6.20
CA LYS A 333 16.20 20.20 -6.95
C LYS A 333 15.11 19.88 -7.94
N ASP A 334 13.98 20.54 -7.77
CA ASP A 334 12.85 20.44 -8.67
C ASP A 334 12.22 21.82 -8.92
N LEU A 335 11.39 21.88 -9.94
CA LEU A 335 10.40 22.94 -10.10
C LEU A 335 9.04 22.32 -9.79
N LYS A 336 8.41 22.83 -8.73
CA LYS A 336 7.05 22.46 -8.37
C LYS A 336 6.18 23.69 -8.25
N PHE A 337 4.94 23.56 -8.65
CA PHE A 337 3.94 24.61 -8.52
C PHE A 337 2.54 24.00 -8.38
N VAL A 338 1.62 24.74 -7.78
CA VAL A 338 0.25 24.32 -7.54
C VAL A 338 -0.68 25.11 -8.46
N ASN A 339 -1.71 24.44 -8.95
CA ASN A 339 -2.84 25.13 -9.53
C ASN A 339 -3.69 25.78 -8.41
N ASN A 340 -3.42 27.01 -8.09
CA ASN A 340 -4.13 27.80 -7.08
C ASN A 340 -5.39 28.52 -7.62
N LEU A 341 -5.85 28.15 -8.82
CA LEU A 341 -7.07 28.66 -9.43
C LEU A 341 -8.27 27.76 -9.08
N ASP A 342 -9.46 28.20 -9.43
CA ASP A 342 -10.73 27.47 -9.25
C ASP A 342 -11.17 26.64 -10.46
N ALA A 343 -10.30 26.51 -11.47
CA ALA A 343 -10.53 25.76 -12.69
C ALA A 343 -9.28 24.97 -13.10
N PRO A 344 -9.44 23.86 -13.84
CA PRO A 344 -8.30 23.13 -14.38
C PRO A 344 -7.46 24.00 -15.31
N ILE A 345 -6.16 23.73 -15.34
CA ILE A 345 -5.22 24.31 -16.30
C ILE A 345 -4.65 23.21 -17.20
N TYR A 346 -4.24 23.59 -18.40
CA TYR A 346 -3.60 22.73 -19.39
C TYR A 346 -2.19 23.21 -19.66
N ILE A 347 -1.23 22.31 -19.59
CA ILE A 347 0.19 22.62 -19.85
C ILE A 347 0.51 22.16 -21.26
N GLU A 348 0.90 23.11 -22.11
CA GLU A 348 1.34 22.83 -23.48
C GLU A 348 2.85 23.06 -23.60
N GLY A 349 3.59 22.00 -23.88
CA GLY A 349 5.03 22.03 -24.06
C GLY A 349 5.46 21.44 -25.40
N TYR A 350 6.13 22.23 -26.24
CA TYR A 350 6.60 21.78 -27.54
C TYR A 350 7.88 22.48 -27.99
N THR A 351 8.53 21.90 -28.96
CA THR A 351 9.72 22.47 -29.62
C THR A 351 9.41 22.79 -31.08
N VAL A 352 9.97 23.90 -31.56
CA VAL A 352 9.84 24.33 -32.96
C VAL A 352 11.22 24.48 -33.55
N GLY A 353 11.48 23.73 -34.60
CA GLY A 353 12.78 23.73 -35.27
C GLY A 353 13.90 23.22 -34.39
N LYS A 354 15.13 23.72 -34.65
CA LYS A 354 16.32 23.43 -33.87
C LYS A 354 16.76 24.67 -33.07
#